data_22c596f4d5032f50cb32bc7762df8f20
#
_entry.id   22c596f4d5032f50cb32bc7762df8f20
#
_cell.length_a   1.000
_cell.length_b   1.000
_cell.length_c   1.000
_cell.angle_alpha   90.00
_cell.angle_beta   90.00
_cell.angle_gamma   90.00
#
_symmetry.space_group_name_H-M   'P 1'
#
loop_
_entity.id
_entity.type
_entity.pdbx_description
1 polymer ?
#
loop_
_entity_poly.entity_id
_entity_poly.type
_entity_poly.pdbx_seq_one_letter_code
_entity_poly.pdbx_strand_id
1 'polypeptide(L)'
;MDLLCSLTDGERQTGIERIYLDVKFLRRERESKTLTSGKFTPANALLILVDGENSGEVFRAPIDGYQGSTFKQLSINDNMNTDYMLQIINMHRQTLRENKVGSAIPHLNKKLFKAIEVPIPPYKEQQRIVKAINIAFKHLDTIMESL
;
A
#
# COMPACT_ATOMS: atom_id res chain seq x y z
N MET A 1 8.82 12.22 -1.68
CA MET A 1 8.33 10.85 -2.01
C MET A 1 8.80 10.35 -3.36
N ASP A 2 8.81 11.20 -4.34
CA ASP A 2 9.09 10.83 -5.75
C ASP A 2 10.43 10.11 -5.98
N LEU A 3 11.48 10.47 -5.24
CA LEU A 3 12.79 9.84 -5.32
C LEU A 3 12.90 8.54 -4.52
N LEU A 4 11.92 8.24 -3.69
CA LEU A 4 12.00 7.14 -2.72
C LEU A 4 11.12 5.95 -3.08
N CYS A 5 10.16 6.15 -3.95
CA CYS A 5 9.27 5.08 -4.41
C CYS A 5 8.69 5.39 -5.79
N SER A 6 8.15 4.36 -6.42
CA SER A 6 7.49 4.47 -7.71
C SER A 6 6.21 3.64 -7.75
N LEU A 7 5.28 4.06 -8.61
CA LEU A 7 4.03 3.34 -8.87
C LEU A 7 4.14 2.69 -10.24
N THR A 8 3.99 1.37 -10.28
CA THR A 8 4.13 0.59 -11.52
C THR A 8 3.00 -0.42 -11.65
N ASP A 9 2.91 -1.03 -12.82
CA ASP A 9 2.05 -2.19 -13.05
C ASP A 9 2.89 -3.46 -13.10
N GLY A 10 2.29 -4.57 -12.67
CA GLY A 10 2.90 -5.89 -12.87
C GLY A 10 2.96 -6.26 -14.34
N GLU A 11 3.89 -7.16 -14.68
CA GLU A 11 3.95 -7.72 -16.03
C GLU A 11 2.74 -8.60 -16.31
N ARG A 12 2.19 -8.48 -17.51
CA ARG A 12 1.03 -9.28 -17.91
C ARG A 12 1.42 -10.72 -18.11
N GLN A 13 0.64 -11.63 -17.51
CA GLN A 13 0.75 -13.07 -17.69
C GLN A 13 -0.58 -13.62 -18.17
N THR A 14 -0.52 -14.70 -18.94
CA THR A 14 -1.68 -15.46 -19.41
C THR A 14 -1.45 -16.96 -19.27
N GLY A 15 -2.53 -17.71 -19.08
CA GLY A 15 -2.47 -19.18 -19.03
C GLY A 15 -2.13 -19.78 -17.68
N ILE A 16 -1.84 -18.97 -16.67
CA ILE A 16 -1.58 -19.42 -15.30
C ILE A 16 -2.73 -18.94 -14.42
N GLU A 17 -3.39 -19.86 -13.73
CA GLU A 17 -4.46 -19.52 -12.80
C GLU A 17 -3.86 -18.98 -11.50
N ARG A 18 -4.31 -17.79 -11.10
CA ARG A 18 -3.87 -17.13 -9.86
C ARG A 18 -5.04 -16.42 -9.20
N ILE A 19 -4.91 -16.18 -7.91
CA ILE A 19 -5.90 -15.40 -7.16
C ILE A 19 -5.89 -13.94 -7.61
N TYR A 20 -7.10 -13.38 -7.77
CA TYR A 20 -7.27 -11.96 -8.04
C TYR A 20 -7.14 -11.16 -6.75
N LEU A 21 -6.13 -10.30 -6.68
CA LEU A 21 -5.82 -9.49 -5.51
C LEU A 21 -6.56 -8.15 -5.58
N ASP A 22 -7.86 -8.20 -5.42
CA ASP A 22 -8.68 -6.99 -5.35
C ASP A 22 -8.90 -6.54 -3.89
N VAL A 23 -9.51 -5.36 -3.72
CA VAL A 23 -9.72 -4.77 -2.40
C VAL A 23 -10.52 -5.69 -1.49
N LYS A 24 -11.58 -6.27 -1.98
CA LYS A 24 -12.46 -7.13 -1.18
C LYS A 24 -11.75 -8.36 -0.64
N PHE A 25 -10.93 -9.00 -1.50
CA PHE A 25 -10.12 -10.13 -1.08
C PHE A 25 -9.07 -9.70 -0.04
N LEU A 26 -8.35 -8.60 -0.30
CA LEU A 26 -7.30 -8.12 0.59
C LEU A 26 -7.83 -7.65 1.95
N ARG A 27 -9.07 -7.15 1.99
CA ARG A 27 -9.76 -6.81 3.25
C ARG A 27 -10.46 -8.01 3.91
N ARG A 28 -10.36 -9.19 3.31
CA ARG A 28 -11.04 -10.41 3.77
C ARG A 28 -12.56 -10.28 3.82
N GLU A 29 -13.12 -9.45 2.94
CA GLU A 29 -14.56 -9.26 2.83
C GLU A 29 -15.21 -10.26 1.88
N ARG A 30 -14.41 -11.01 1.13
CA ARG A 30 -14.86 -11.98 0.13
C ARG A 30 -13.87 -13.14 0.03
N GLU A 31 -14.38 -14.33 -0.31
CA GLU A 31 -13.54 -15.46 -0.66
C GLU A 31 -12.73 -15.19 -1.93
N SER A 32 -11.69 -15.97 -2.14
CA SER A 32 -10.79 -15.82 -3.28
C SER A 32 -11.52 -16.05 -4.60
N LYS A 33 -11.18 -15.22 -5.57
CA LYS A 33 -11.56 -15.38 -6.97
C LYS A 33 -10.30 -15.60 -7.78
N THR A 34 -10.33 -16.51 -8.76
CA THR A 34 -9.18 -16.78 -9.61
C THR A 34 -9.38 -16.22 -11.01
N LEU A 35 -8.29 -15.86 -11.64
CA LEU A 35 -8.23 -15.44 -13.04
C LEU A 35 -7.13 -16.24 -13.74
N THR A 36 -7.25 -16.38 -15.05
CA THR A 36 -6.25 -17.05 -15.88
C THR A 36 -5.32 -16.08 -16.60
N SER A 37 -5.52 -14.79 -16.40
CA SER A 37 -4.66 -13.74 -16.95
C SER A 37 -4.74 -12.48 -16.10
N GLY A 38 -3.70 -11.69 -16.12
CA GLY A 38 -3.65 -10.41 -15.41
C GLY A 38 -2.21 -9.91 -15.25
N LYS A 39 -2.05 -8.87 -14.44
CA LYS A 39 -0.75 -8.30 -14.11
C LYS A 39 -0.20 -9.01 -12.89
N PHE A 40 0.93 -9.67 -13.06
CA PHE A 40 1.51 -10.49 -12.00
C PHE A 40 1.94 -9.66 -10.80
N THR A 41 1.56 -10.11 -9.62
CA THR A 41 1.93 -9.53 -8.32
C THR A 41 2.53 -10.63 -7.46
N PRO A 42 3.83 -10.59 -7.16
CA PRO A 42 4.43 -11.59 -6.27
C PRO A 42 3.97 -11.40 -4.82
N ALA A 43 4.01 -12.47 -4.05
CA ALA A 43 3.77 -12.40 -2.62
C ALA A 43 4.67 -11.35 -1.97
N ASN A 44 4.16 -10.65 -0.97
CA ASN A 44 4.82 -9.56 -0.25
C ASN A 44 4.98 -8.25 -1.04
N ALA A 45 4.62 -8.20 -2.32
CA ALA A 45 4.56 -6.94 -3.05
C ALA A 45 3.54 -5.99 -2.41
N LEU A 46 3.82 -4.69 -2.52
CA LEU A 46 2.93 -3.66 -2.00
C LEU A 46 2.01 -3.17 -3.10
N LEU A 47 0.74 -3.06 -2.78
CA LEU A 47 -0.30 -2.55 -3.67
C LEU A 47 -0.91 -1.30 -3.06
N ILE A 48 -0.90 -0.20 -3.79
CA ILE A 48 -1.51 1.05 -3.34
C ILE A 48 -2.78 1.33 -4.14
N LEU A 49 -3.86 1.64 -3.43
CA LEU A 49 -5.11 2.04 -4.08
C LEU A 49 -4.92 3.39 -4.78
N VAL A 50 -5.21 3.40 -6.07
CA VAL A 50 -5.15 4.63 -6.87
C VAL A 50 -6.54 5.08 -7.34
N ASP A 51 -7.55 4.22 -7.23
CA ASP A 51 -8.93 4.54 -7.60
C ASP A 51 -9.87 4.28 -6.42
N GLY A 52 -10.85 5.14 -6.23
CA GLY A 52 -11.90 5.00 -5.22
C GLY A 52 -11.70 5.87 -3.99
N GLU A 53 -12.61 5.74 -3.03
CA GLU A 53 -12.69 6.58 -1.82
C GLU A 53 -11.45 6.46 -0.92
N ASN A 54 -10.84 5.29 -0.88
CA ASN A 54 -9.71 5.01 0.00
C ASN A 54 -8.37 5.06 -0.74
N SER A 55 -8.27 5.85 -1.80
CA SER A 55 -7.02 6.06 -2.53
C SER A 55 -5.89 6.46 -1.58
N GLY A 56 -4.75 5.79 -1.74
CA GLY A 56 -3.59 5.95 -0.85
C GLY A 56 -3.44 4.84 0.18
N GLU A 57 -4.44 3.98 0.35
CA GLU A 57 -4.32 2.81 1.22
C GLU A 57 -3.39 1.76 0.60
N VAL A 58 -2.49 1.21 1.41
CA VAL A 58 -1.49 0.23 0.95
C VAL A 58 -1.78 -1.14 1.57
N PHE A 59 -1.73 -2.16 0.73
CA PHE A 59 -1.85 -3.56 1.14
C PHE A 59 -0.59 -4.32 0.76
N ARG A 60 -0.26 -5.35 1.52
CA ARG A 60 0.78 -6.30 1.17
C ARG A 60 0.14 -7.55 0.60
N ALA A 61 0.58 -7.99 -0.58
CA ALA A 61 0.05 -9.20 -1.20
C ALA A 61 0.39 -10.43 -0.32
N PRO A 62 -0.61 -11.19 0.14
CA PRO A 62 -0.35 -12.36 0.98
C PRO A 62 0.19 -13.57 0.22
N ILE A 63 -0.07 -13.62 -1.08
CA ILE A 63 0.32 -14.71 -1.99
C ILE A 63 0.59 -14.14 -3.37
N ASP A 64 1.22 -14.93 -4.24
CA ASP A 64 1.32 -14.62 -5.66
C ASP A 64 -0.09 -14.51 -6.27
N GLY A 65 -0.33 -13.50 -7.07
CA GLY A 65 -1.65 -13.30 -7.65
C GLY A 65 -1.63 -12.32 -8.81
N TYR A 66 -2.81 -11.90 -9.22
CA TYR A 66 -2.98 -10.86 -10.23
C TYR A 66 -3.46 -9.57 -9.60
N GLN A 67 -2.83 -8.47 -10.01
CA GLN A 67 -3.10 -7.13 -9.50
C GLN A 67 -4.56 -6.72 -9.74
N GLY A 68 -5.24 -6.26 -8.67
CA GLY A 68 -6.57 -5.67 -8.77
C GLY A 68 -6.54 -4.40 -9.62
N SER A 69 -7.63 -4.15 -10.35
CA SER A 69 -7.72 -3.05 -11.32
C SER A 69 -7.63 -1.65 -10.70
N THR A 70 -7.90 -1.53 -9.40
CA THR A 70 -7.85 -0.26 -8.68
C THR A 70 -6.49 0.02 -8.04
N PHE A 71 -5.53 -0.87 -8.23
CA PHE A 71 -4.21 -0.79 -7.63
C PHE A 71 -3.12 -0.41 -8.62
N LYS A 72 -2.03 0.14 -8.07
CA LYS A 72 -0.69 0.12 -8.65
C LYS A 72 0.23 -0.63 -7.70
N GLN A 73 1.32 -1.18 -8.22
CA GLN A 73 2.36 -1.73 -7.37
C GLN A 73 3.25 -0.59 -6.88
N LEU A 74 3.50 -0.58 -5.57
CA LEU A 74 4.36 0.39 -4.92
C LEU A 74 5.74 -0.21 -4.73
N SER A 75 6.74 0.33 -5.43
CA SER A 75 8.13 -0.06 -5.25
C SER A 75 8.85 0.97 -4.40
N ILE A 76 9.46 0.52 -3.32
CA ILE A 76 10.20 1.38 -2.39
C ILE A 76 11.69 1.17 -2.63
N ASN A 77 12.45 2.28 -2.66
CA ASN A 77 13.89 2.25 -2.83
C ASN A 77 14.54 1.40 -1.73
N ASP A 78 15.51 0.55 -2.10
CA ASP A 78 16.19 -0.37 -1.19
C ASP A 78 16.96 0.34 -0.07
N ASN A 79 17.31 1.60 -0.26
CA ASN A 79 17.98 2.41 0.77
C ASN A 79 17.05 2.85 1.90
N MET A 80 15.75 2.65 1.74
CA MET A 80 14.75 3.00 2.73
C MET A 80 14.19 1.75 3.41
N ASN A 81 13.92 1.86 4.70
CA ASN A 81 13.17 0.82 5.40
C ASN A 81 11.72 0.81 4.92
N THR A 82 11.24 -0.33 4.45
CA THR A 82 9.90 -0.46 3.89
C THR A 82 8.81 -0.07 4.91
N ASP A 83 8.90 -0.58 6.13
CA ASP A 83 7.88 -0.31 7.15
C ASP A 83 7.88 1.16 7.58
N TYR A 84 9.05 1.80 7.58
CA TYR A 84 9.16 3.24 7.81
C TYR A 84 8.41 4.02 6.74
N MET A 85 8.62 3.67 5.46
CA MET A 85 7.93 4.31 4.34
C MET A 85 6.42 4.11 4.41
N LEU A 86 5.96 2.92 4.80
CA LEU A 86 4.54 2.64 4.98
C LEU A 86 3.93 3.50 6.09
N GLN A 87 4.66 3.74 7.18
CA GLN A 87 4.21 4.64 8.24
C GLN A 87 4.09 6.09 7.74
N ILE A 88 5.06 6.55 6.94
CA ILE A 88 5.00 7.90 6.34
C ILE A 88 3.78 8.04 5.44
N ILE A 89 3.54 7.06 4.56
CA ILE A 89 2.37 7.08 3.68
C ILE A 89 1.08 7.09 4.50
N ASN A 90 1.02 6.27 5.53
CA ASN A 90 -0.16 6.18 6.40
C ASN A 90 -0.43 7.47 7.15
N MET A 91 0.60 8.20 7.55
CA MET A 91 0.45 9.52 8.17
C MET A 91 -0.24 10.53 7.23
N HIS A 92 -0.08 10.37 5.94
CA HIS A 92 -0.65 11.25 4.91
C HIS A 92 -1.97 10.75 4.34
N ARG A 93 -2.52 9.65 4.87
CA ARG A 93 -3.74 9.02 4.36
C ARG A 93 -4.92 9.98 4.29
N GLN A 94 -5.16 10.74 5.33
CA GLN A 94 -6.26 11.70 5.36
C GLN A 94 -6.09 12.80 4.31
N THR A 95 -4.91 13.37 4.22
CA THR A 95 -4.61 14.40 3.22
C THR A 95 -4.81 13.89 1.80
N LEU A 96 -4.37 12.66 1.52
CA LEU A 96 -4.56 12.03 0.21
C LEU A 96 -6.04 11.78 -0.09
N ARG A 97 -6.82 11.36 0.88
CA ARG A 97 -8.27 11.16 0.72
C ARG A 97 -9.01 12.46 0.43
N GLU A 98 -8.64 13.53 1.12
CA GLU A 98 -9.31 14.83 0.99
C GLU A 98 -8.93 15.56 -0.30
N ASN A 99 -7.87 15.16 -0.97
CA ASN A 99 -7.35 15.81 -2.17
C ASN A 99 -7.37 14.90 -3.41
N LYS A 100 -8.26 13.92 -3.44
CA LYS A 100 -8.46 13.08 -4.62
C LYS A 100 -8.88 13.93 -5.83
N VAL A 101 -8.55 13.46 -7.01
CA VAL A 101 -8.89 14.10 -8.28
C VAL A 101 -9.94 13.29 -9.04
N GLY A 102 -10.71 13.95 -9.90
CA GLY A 102 -11.78 13.32 -10.68
C GLY A 102 -13.14 13.43 -10.02
N SER A 103 -14.20 13.52 -10.83
CA SER A 103 -15.56 13.76 -10.36
C SER A 103 -16.43 12.51 -10.30
N ALA A 104 -16.32 11.61 -11.27
CA ALA A 104 -17.14 10.39 -11.33
C ALA A 104 -16.54 9.26 -10.51
N ILE A 105 -15.25 8.95 -10.77
CA ILE A 105 -14.46 7.99 -9.99
C ILE A 105 -13.28 8.74 -9.43
N PRO A 106 -13.19 8.90 -8.08
CA PRO A 106 -12.07 9.60 -7.49
C PRO A 106 -10.77 8.80 -7.66
N HIS A 107 -9.70 9.52 -7.91
CA HIS A 107 -8.36 8.95 -8.12
C HIS A 107 -7.36 9.55 -7.15
N LEU A 108 -6.33 8.78 -6.83
CA LEU A 108 -5.19 9.29 -6.08
C LEU A 108 -4.57 10.50 -6.80
N ASN A 109 -4.39 11.58 -6.07
CA ASN A 109 -3.64 12.74 -6.56
C ASN A 109 -2.14 12.38 -6.58
N LYS A 110 -1.67 11.85 -7.70
CA LYS A 110 -0.29 11.38 -7.84
C LYS A 110 0.73 12.51 -7.69
N LYS A 111 0.39 13.71 -8.14
CA LYS A 111 1.24 14.89 -7.99
C LYS A 111 1.44 15.23 -6.52
N LEU A 112 0.36 15.22 -5.74
CA LEU A 112 0.42 15.44 -4.29
C LEU A 112 1.20 14.33 -3.59
N PHE A 113 0.96 13.07 -3.96
CA PHE A 113 1.69 11.93 -3.42
C PHE A 113 3.21 12.06 -3.64
N LYS A 114 3.61 12.40 -4.85
CA LYS A 114 5.03 12.60 -5.19
C LYS A 114 5.65 13.77 -4.46
N ALA A 115 4.87 14.79 -4.14
CA ALA A 115 5.33 16.00 -3.46
C ALA A 115 5.46 15.84 -1.93
N ILE A 116 5.02 14.73 -1.35
CA ILE A 116 5.17 14.48 0.09
C ILE A 116 6.63 14.53 0.48
N GLU A 117 6.95 15.38 1.44
CA GLU A 117 8.29 15.46 2.02
C GLU A 117 8.48 14.33 3.03
N VAL A 118 9.55 13.55 2.85
CA VAL A 118 9.85 12.40 3.69
C VAL A 118 11.15 12.67 4.45
N PRO A 119 11.12 12.72 5.80
CA PRO A 119 12.36 12.76 6.57
C PRO A 119 13.16 11.48 6.33
N ILE A 120 14.47 11.61 6.10
CA ILE A 120 15.36 10.47 5.82
C ILE A 120 16.44 10.38 6.90
N PRO A 121 16.12 9.89 8.10
CA PRO A 121 17.16 9.59 9.09
C PRO A 121 18.00 8.39 8.65
N PRO A 122 19.14 8.12 9.27
CA PRO A 122 19.90 6.90 8.99
C PRO A 122 19.05 5.65 9.09
N TYR A 123 19.37 4.62 8.32
CA TYR A 123 18.54 3.40 8.22
C TYR A 123 18.25 2.78 9.59
N LYS A 124 19.24 2.70 10.47
CA LYS A 124 19.05 2.17 11.84
C LYS A 124 18.04 2.99 12.65
N GLU A 125 18.01 4.29 12.42
CA GLU A 125 17.05 5.18 13.08
C GLU A 125 15.65 4.94 12.53
N GLN A 126 15.51 4.70 11.24
CA GLN A 126 14.22 4.30 10.64
C GLN A 126 13.69 3.02 11.29
N GLN A 127 14.55 2.01 11.47
CA GLN A 127 14.18 0.76 12.14
C GLN A 127 13.75 1.01 13.59
N ARG A 128 14.46 1.87 14.31
CA ARG A 128 14.12 2.23 15.70
C ARG A 128 12.78 2.91 15.80
N ILE A 129 12.49 3.84 14.89
CA ILE A 129 11.22 4.55 14.84
C ILE A 129 10.06 3.58 14.60
N VAL A 130 10.19 2.68 13.64
CA VAL A 130 9.18 1.65 13.34
C VAL A 130 8.91 0.78 14.57
N LYS A 131 9.97 0.33 15.24
CA LYS A 131 9.85 -0.48 16.46
C LYS A 131 9.12 0.28 17.56
N ALA A 132 9.44 1.55 17.76
CA ALA A 132 8.79 2.38 18.77
C ALA A 132 7.29 2.58 18.47
N ILE A 133 6.95 2.82 17.20
CA ILE A 133 5.55 2.95 16.77
C ILE A 133 4.78 1.64 17.01
N ASN A 134 5.35 0.51 16.64
CA ASN A 134 4.70 -0.80 16.81
C ASN A 134 4.47 -1.11 18.30
N ILE A 135 5.43 -0.78 19.16
CA ILE A 135 5.29 -0.95 20.61
C ILE A 135 4.17 -0.03 21.14
N ALA A 136 4.11 1.21 20.69
CA ALA A 136 3.07 2.16 21.12
C ALA A 136 1.67 1.65 20.74
N PHE A 137 1.50 1.18 19.50
CA PHE A 137 0.21 0.63 19.05
C PHE A 137 -0.17 -0.63 19.87
N LYS A 138 0.78 -1.48 20.17
CA LYS A 138 0.54 -2.67 20.98
C LYS A 138 0.07 -2.31 22.40
N HIS A 139 0.65 -1.28 23.01
CA HIS A 139 0.23 -0.78 24.31
C HIS A 139 -1.18 -0.19 24.26
N LEU A 140 -1.51 0.57 23.18
CA LEU A 140 -2.85 1.11 22.98
C LEU A 140 -3.89 0.00 22.85
N ASP A 141 -3.60 -1.04 22.10
CA ASP A 141 -4.48 -2.20 21.94
C ASP A 141 -4.74 -2.88 23.29
N THR A 142 -3.70 -3.06 24.10
CA THR A 142 -3.81 -3.64 25.43
C THR A 142 -4.71 -2.77 26.34
N ILE A 143 -4.55 -1.46 26.30
CA ILE A 143 -5.39 -0.53 27.07
C ILE A 143 -6.85 -0.62 26.61
N MET A 144 -7.09 -0.64 25.30
CA MET A 144 -8.44 -0.72 24.75
C MET A 144 -9.12 -2.03 25.09
N GLU A 145 -8.40 -3.15 25.11
CA GLU A 145 -8.93 -4.45 25.50
C GLU A 145 -9.30 -4.51 26.98
N SER A 146 -8.68 -3.69 27.83
CA SER A 146 -8.96 -3.64 29.27
C SER A 146 -10.14 -2.75 29.64
N LEU A 147 -10.65 -1.99 28.69
CA LEU A 147 -11.84 -1.17 28.88
C LEU A 147 -13.10 -1.98 28.65
#